data_f3c02fd6a1aad0dbc83a5c9373ac2cce
#
_entry.id   f3c02fd6a1aad0dbc83a5c9373ac2cce
#
_cell.length_a   1.000
_cell.length_b   1.000
_cell.length_c   1.000
_cell.angle_alpha   90.00
_cell.angle_beta   90.00
_cell.angle_gamma   90.00
#
_symmetry.space_group_name_H-M   'P 1'
#
loop_
_entity.id
_entity.type
_entity.pdbx_description
1 polymer ?
#
loop_
_entity_poly.entity_id
_entity_poly.type
_entity_poly.pdbx_seq_one_letter_code
_entity_poly.pdbx_strand_id
1 'polypeptide(L)'
;IPLNNISKYQKNFEVVDSFLSELAVLGFEYGYSLVEPNTLTLWEAQFGDFANGAQVIIDQFIASGERKWNRASGLVMLLPHGYEGQGPEHSSARLERYLQLCANDNLQIMNCTTPANYFHALRRQMHRDFRKPLIMMTPKSLLRNKLCVSNIEDFSKENTFHRVLWDHALDPKAKGFLKLKDKSKIRKVIMCSGKVYFDLLAAREKLKVDDVALYRIEQLYPFPAKALVKXX
;
A
#
# COMPACT_ATOMS: atom_id res chain seq x y z
N ILE A 1 -14.84 18.02 -12.70
CA ILE A 1 -14.64 16.62 -12.30
C ILE A 1 -15.79 16.21 -11.40
N PRO A 2 -16.47 15.06 -11.69
CA PRO A 2 -17.65 14.65 -10.86
C PRO A 2 -17.36 14.56 -9.38
N LEU A 3 -16.17 14.11 -8.99
CA LEU A 3 -15.79 13.93 -7.59
C LEU A 3 -15.77 15.27 -6.81
N ASN A 4 -15.71 16.40 -7.48
CA ASN A 4 -15.78 17.72 -6.83
C ASN A 4 -17.21 18.20 -6.64
N ASN A 5 -18.20 17.36 -7.00
CA ASN A 5 -19.62 17.74 -6.97
C ASN A 5 -20.47 16.72 -6.21
N ILE A 6 -19.86 16.00 -5.25
CA ILE A 6 -20.58 15.04 -4.40
C ILE A 6 -21.33 15.77 -3.29
N SER A 7 -20.72 16.81 -2.72
CA SER A 7 -21.27 17.54 -1.59
C SER A 7 -20.87 19.01 -1.65
N LYS A 8 -21.75 19.88 -1.19
CA LYS A 8 -21.50 21.32 -1.10
C LYS A 8 -20.31 21.66 -0.17
N TYR A 9 -20.06 20.82 0.82
CA TYR A 9 -19.07 21.13 1.87
C TYR A 9 -17.79 20.30 1.77
N GLN A 10 -17.62 19.56 0.68
CA GLN A 10 -16.42 18.74 0.50
C GLN A 10 -15.19 19.59 0.19
N LYS A 11 -14.03 19.03 0.44
CA LYS A 11 -12.76 19.61 0.01
C LYS A 11 -12.54 19.32 -1.47
N ASN A 12 -11.65 20.08 -2.10
CA ASN A 12 -11.32 19.92 -3.51
C ASN A 12 -10.54 18.63 -3.77
N PHE A 13 -10.78 18.05 -4.92
CA PHE A 13 -10.02 16.93 -5.46
C PHE A 13 -9.42 17.38 -6.79
N GLU A 14 -8.11 17.45 -6.87
CA GLU A 14 -7.38 17.87 -8.06
C GLU A 14 -6.57 16.72 -8.61
N VAL A 15 -6.62 16.54 -9.91
CA VAL A 15 -5.82 15.56 -10.65
C VAL A 15 -5.17 16.30 -11.79
N VAL A 16 -3.84 16.24 -11.83
CA VAL A 16 -3.04 16.92 -12.84
C VAL A 16 -2.15 15.90 -13.54
N ASP A 17 -2.20 15.89 -14.87
CA ASP A 17 -1.24 15.09 -15.63
C ASP A 17 0.14 15.70 -15.47
N SER A 18 1.09 14.90 -15.04
CA SER A 18 2.44 15.38 -14.77
C SER A 18 3.24 15.55 -16.08
N PHE A 19 4.21 16.42 -16.04
CA PHE A 19 5.25 16.48 -17.06
C PHE A 19 6.10 15.20 -16.99
N LEU A 20 6.68 14.81 -18.12
CA LEU A 20 7.47 13.58 -18.20
C LEU A 20 8.88 13.81 -17.60
N SER A 21 8.92 14.15 -16.34
CA SER A 21 10.16 14.30 -15.57
C SER A 21 9.87 13.90 -14.13
N GLU A 22 10.21 12.69 -13.78
CA GLU A 22 10.00 12.16 -12.41
C GLU A 22 10.71 13.04 -11.40
N LEU A 23 11.92 13.49 -11.71
CA LEU A 23 12.71 14.36 -10.84
C LEU A 23 11.98 15.68 -10.54
N ALA A 24 11.48 16.33 -11.57
CA ALA A 24 10.82 17.62 -11.43
C ALA A 24 9.49 17.50 -10.69
N VAL A 25 8.66 16.53 -11.11
CA VAL A 25 7.32 16.38 -10.54
C VAL A 25 7.39 15.90 -9.10
N LEU A 26 8.23 14.92 -8.80
CA LEU A 26 8.35 14.41 -7.43
C LEU A 26 8.93 15.48 -6.51
N GLY A 27 9.89 16.26 -7.01
CA GLY A 27 10.43 17.40 -6.26
C GLY A 27 9.34 18.42 -5.96
N PHE A 28 8.49 18.73 -6.95
CA PHE A 28 7.37 19.66 -6.78
C PHE A 28 6.40 19.13 -5.72
N GLU A 29 5.97 17.87 -5.84
CA GLU A 29 4.99 17.30 -4.90
C GLU A 29 5.55 17.19 -3.48
N TYR A 30 6.85 16.91 -3.36
CA TYR A 30 7.49 16.93 -2.05
C TYR A 30 7.41 18.34 -1.44
N GLY A 31 7.80 19.36 -2.20
CA GLY A 31 7.74 20.74 -1.73
C GLY A 31 6.31 21.16 -1.37
N TYR A 32 5.33 20.79 -2.21
CA TYR A 32 3.93 21.09 -1.96
C TYR A 32 3.47 20.47 -0.63
N SER A 33 3.85 19.23 -0.38
CA SER A 33 3.45 18.51 0.85
C SER A 33 4.02 19.14 2.12
N LEU A 34 5.15 19.86 2.01
CA LEU A 34 5.74 20.57 3.14
C LEU A 34 4.99 21.87 3.46
N VAL A 35 4.52 22.56 2.40
CA VAL A 35 3.84 23.84 2.53
C VAL A 35 2.38 23.65 2.96
N GLU A 36 1.75 22.57 2.47
CA GLU A 36 0.33 22.28 2.79
C GLU A 36 0.19 20.89 3.39
N PRO A 37 0.56 20.75 4.67
CA PRO A 37 0.53 19.42 5.33
C PRO A 37 -0.87 18.87 5.57
N ASN A 38 -1.92 19.69 5.38
CA ASN A 38 -3.31 19.26 5.57
C ASN A 38 -3.95 18.77 4.27
N THR A 39 -3.21 18.75 3.18
CA THR A 39 -3.64 18.17 1.91
C THR A 39 -3.00 16.82 1.71
N LEU A 40 -3.79 15.84 1.28
CA LEU A 40 -3.27 14.53 0.89
C LEU A 40 -2.66 14.68 -0.50
N THR A 41 -1.33 14.71 -0.54
CA THR A 41 -0.56 14.90 -1.76
C THR A 41 -0.07 13.54 -2.25
N LEU A 42 -0.41 13.18 -3.50
CA LEU A 42 -0.02 11.90 -4.07
C LEU A 42 0.67 12.12 -5.42
N TRP A 43 1.72 11.37 -5.64
CA TRP A 43 2.35 11.24 -6.95
C TRP A 43 2.30 9.78 -7.38
N GLU A 44 1.76 9.53 -8.59
CA GLU A 44 1.75 8.18 -9.14
C GLU A 44 2.74 8.10 -10.30
N ALA A 45 3.71 7.21 -10.20
CA ALA A 45 4.65 6.96 -11.29
C ALA A 45 3.92 6.25 -12.43
N GLN A 46 4.28 6.57 -13.67
CA GLN A 46 3.72 5.89 -14.84
C GLN A 46 4.00 4.38 -14.74
N PHE A 47 5.22 4.02 -14.40
CA PHE A 47 5.64 2.67 -13.99
C PHE A 47 6.56 2.86 -12.79
N GLY A 48 6.46 1.96 -11.81
CA GLY A 48 7.21 2.12 -10.57
C GLY A 48 8.73 2.21 -10.76
N ASP A 49 9.26 1.48 -11.74
CA ASP A 49 10.70 1.50 -12.02
C ASP A 49 11.18 2.88 -12.48
N PHE A 50 10.30 3.68 -13.10
CA PHE A 50 10.67 5.02 -13.55
C PHE A 50 10.94 5.99 -12.38
N ALA A 51 10.55 5.62 -11.16
CA ALA A 51 10.91 6.42 -9.98
C ALA A 51 12.43 6.57 -9.84
N ASN A 52 13.22 5.70 -10.50
CA ASN A 52 14.68 5.82 -10.50
C ASN A 52 15.15 7.14 -11.12
N GLY A 53 14.35 7.75 -11.99
CA GLY A 53 14.66 9.08 -12.55
C GLY A 53 14.58 10.19 -11.50
N ALA A 54 13.98 9.94 -10.36
CA ALA A 54 13.88 10.88 -9.25
C ALA A 54 14.63 10.39 -8.00
N GLN A 55 15.57 9.46 -8.16
CA GLN A 55 16.24 8.83 -7.01
C GLN A 55 16.90 9.86 -6.10
N VAL A 56 17.47 10.92 -6.66
CA VAL A 56 18.12 11.96 -5.85
C VAL A 56 17.10 12.68 -4.96
N ILE A 57 15.88 12.90 -5.47
CA ILE A 57 14.80 13.52 -4.67
C ILE A 57 14.39 12.55 -3.54
N ILE A 58 14.29 11.26 -3.87
CA ILE A 58 13.92 10.25 -2.87
C ILE A 58 14.98 10.18 -1.75
N ASP A 59 16.26 10.06 -2.13
CA ASP A 59 17.34 9.86 -1.16
C ASP A 59 17.59 11.12 -0.33
N GLN A 60 17.69 12.29 -0.99
CA GLN A 60 18.19 13.50 -0.36
C GLN A 60 17.10 14.36 0.27
N PHE A 61 15.84 14.14 -0.08
CA PHE A 61 14.73 14.94 0.42
C PHE A 61 13.67 14.09 1.11
N ILE A 62 13.05 13.16 0.40
CA ILE A 62 11.90 12.42 0.94
C ILE A 62 12.33 11.52 2.11
N ALA A 63 13.38 10.71 1.94
CA ALA A 63 13.81 9.75 2.96
C ALA A 63 14.57 10.41 4.11
N SER A 64 15.22 11.55 3.86
CA SER A 64 16.16 12.17 4.80
C SER A 64 15.77 13.57 5.28
N GLY A 65 14.76 14.18 4.67
CA GLY A 65 14.42 15.59 4.96
C GLY A 65 14.02 15.84 6.40
N GLU A 66 13.32 14.91 7.04
CA GLU A 66 12.96 15.04 8.45
C GLU A 66 14.21 15.10 9.33
N ARG A 67 15.17 14.20 9.08
CA ARG A 67 16.41 14.16 9.87
C ARG A 67 17.33 15.36 9.61
N LYS A 68 17.44 15.78 8.34
CA LYS A 68 18.33 16.88 7.97
C LYS A 68 17.79 18.24 8.40
N TRP A 69 16.49 18.46 8.24
CA TRP A 69 15.91 19.81 8.32
C TRP A 69 14.69 19.89 9.23
N ASN A 70 14.37 18.80 9.89
CA ASN A 70 13.15 18.70 10.71
C ASN A 70 11.89 19.03 9.89
N ARG A 71 11.86 18.59 8.63
CA ARG A 71 10.75 18.81 7.70
C ARG A 71 9.99 17.50 7.49
N ALA A 72 8.77 17.45 8.01
CA ALA A 72 7.93 16.26 7.92
C ALA A 72 7.02 16.37 6.68
N SER A 73 7.11 15.38 5.79
CA SER A 73 6.31 15.31 4.57
C SER A 73 5.29 14.20 4.69
N GLY A 74 4.06 14.47 4.27
CA GLY A 74 3.01 13.46 4.17
C GLY A 74 2.81 12.93 2.76
N LEU A 75 3.76 13.18 1.86
CA LEU A 75 3.68 12.77 0.46
C LEU A 75 3.46 11.25 0.33
N VAL A 76 2.56 10.89 -0.57
CA VAL A 76 2.30 9.49 -0.92
C VAL A 76 2.85 9.23 -2.32
N MET A 77 3.68 8.20 -2.44
CA MET A 77 4.17 7.74 -3.75
C MET A 77 3.44 6.45 -4.10
N LEU A 78 2.74 6.44 -5.23
CA LEU A 78 2.04 5.27 -5.76
C LEU A 78 2.91 4.68 -6.88
N LEU A 79 3.42 3.47 -6.65
CA LEU A 79 4.42 2.86 -7.53
C LEU A 79 3.89 1.54 -8.11
N PRO A 80 3.46 1.53 -9.39
CA PRO A 80 3.06 0.28 -10.03
C PRO A 80 4.16 -0.79 -9.90
N HIS A 81 3.78 -1.98 -9.45
CA HIS A 81 4.72 -3.03 -9.10
C HIS A 81 4.01 -4.39 -9.20
N GLY A 82 4.77 -5.47 -9.40
CA GLY A 82 4.18 -6.81 -9.39
C GLY A 82 4.72 -7.73 -10.48
N TYR A 83 5.84 -7.32 -11.10
CA TYR A 83 6.46 -8.11 -12.17
C TYR A 83 5.48 -8.40 -13.30
N GLU A 84 4.73 -7.38 -13.68
CA GLU A 84 3.79 -7.41 -14.80
C GLU A 84 4.11 -6.24 -15.73
N GLY A 85 3.98 -6.46 -17.02
CA GLY A 85 4.36 -5.46 -18.02
C GLY A 85 5.19 -6.10 -19.13
N GLN A 86 5.63 -5.28 -20.08
CA GLN A 86 6.29 -5.76 -21.30
C GLN A 86 7.82 -5.63 -21.25
N GLY A 87 8.39 -5.19 -20.17
CA GLY A 87 9.83 -5.04 -20.06
C GLY A 87 10.25 -4.89 -18.62
N PRO A 88 11.56 -4.98 -18.33
CA PRO A 88 12.04 -4.89 -16.96
C PRO A 88 11.70 -3.56 -16.29
N GLU A 89 11.69 -2.48 -17.05
CA GLU A 89 11.35 -1.14 -16.54
C GLU A 89 9.85 -0.98 -16.24
N HIS A 90 9.02 -1.94 -16.67
CA HIS A 90 7.57 -1.91 -16.44
C HIS A 90 7.15 -2.87 -15.34
N SER A 91 8.07 -3.63 -14.76
CA SER A 91 7.72 -4.78 -13.92
C SER A 91 8.00 -4.62 -12.44
N SER A 92 8.92 -3.74 -12.04
CA SER A 92 9.31 -3.61 -10.64
C SER A 92 9.51 -2.16 -10.25
N ALA A 93 8.93 -1.78 -9.10
CA ALA A 93 9.19 -0.49 -8.47
C ALA A 93 10.43 -0.53 -7.57
N ARG A 94 11.10 -1.68 -7.50
CA ARG A 94 12.29 -1.87 -6.67
C ARG A 94 11.98 -1.64 -5.19
N LEU A 95 11.03 -2.42 -4.68
CA LEU A 95 10.61 -2.38 -3.27
C LEU A 95 11.82 -2.37 -2.32
N GLU A 96 12.82 -3.17 -2.63
CA GLU A 96 14.06 -3.30 -1.85
C GLU A 96 14.82 -1.99 -1.69
N ARG A 97 14.75 -1.09 -2.68
CA ARG A 97 15.39 0.24 -2.57
C ARG A 97 14.79 1.05 -1.44
N TYR A 98 13.45 1.03 -1.35
CA TYR A 98 12.77 1.81 -0.32
C TYR A 98 12.97 1.21 1.07
N LEU A 99 12.98 -0.12 1.16
CA LEU A 99 13.26 -0.79 2.43
C LEU A 99 14.69 -0.51 2.92
N GLN A 100 15.65 -0.41 2.01
CA GLN A 100 17.03 -0.04 2.36
C GLN A 100 17.14 1.39 2.89
N LEU A 101 16.24 2.28 2.49
CA LEU A 101 16.25 3.67 2.94
C LEU A 101 15.57 3.85 4.30
N CYS A 102 14.96 2.79 4.82
CA CYS A 102 14.18 2.88 6.07
C CYS A 102 15.08 2.91 7.29
N ALA A 103 14.91 3.93 8.13
CA ALA A 103 15.62 4.06 9.40
C ALA A 103 14.85 5.04 10.30
N ASN A 104 14.78 4.74 11.60
CA ASN A 104 14.20 5.65 12.60
C ASN A 104 12.78 6.10 12.24
N ASP A 105 11.99 5.18 11.66
CA ASP A 105 10.60 5.42 11.26
C ASP A 105 10.43 6.60 10.29
N ASN A 106 11.40 6.79 9.38
CA ASN A 106 11.39 7.90 8.42
C ASN A 106 10.36 7.75 7.30
N LEU A 107 9.99 6.50 6.97
CA LEU A 107 9.08 6.19 5.85
C LEU A 107 8.01 5.21 6.31
N GLN A 108 7.00 5.04 5.48
CA GLN A 108 6.04 3.93 5.58
C GLN A 108 6.07 3.19 4.24
N ILE A 109 6.21 1.87 4.27
CA ILE A 109 6.25 1.05 3.05
C ILE A 109 5.09 0.06 3.10
N MET A 110 4.23 0.09 2.09
CA MET A 110 3.01 -0.73 2.06
C MET A 110 2.79 -1.38 0.71
N ASN A 111 2.07 -2.49 0.75
CA ASN A 111 1.64 -3.21 -0.45
C ASN A 111 0.25 -3.79 -0.15
N CYS A 112 -0.78 -2.98 -0.34
CA CYS A 112 -2.15 -3.34 0.04
C CYS A 112 -2.78 -4.31 -0.95
N THR A 113 -3.54 -5.27 -0.43
CA THR A 113 -4.18 -6.31 -1.23
C THR A 113 -5.71 -6.23 -1.23
N THR A 114 -6.31 -5.24 -0.56
CA THR A 114 -7.76 -5.00 -0.65
C THR A 114 -8.03 -3.51 -0.84
N PRO A 115 -9.11 -3.17 -1.57
CA PRO A 115 -9.49 -1.75 -1.73
C PRO A 115 -9.74 -1.03 -0.41
N ALA A 116 -10.40 -1.68 0.55
CA ALA A 116 -10.69 -1.05 1.84
C ALA A 116 -9.41 -0.76 2.61
N ASN A 117 -8.47 -1.71 2.63
CA ASN A 117 -7.22 -1.48 3.35
C ASN A 117 -6.38 -0.37 2.70
N TYR A 118 -6.40 -0.31 1.35
CA TYR A 118 -5.76 0.78 0.60
C TYR A 118 -6.39 2.13 0.98
N PHE A 119 -7.73 2.20 0.98
CA PHE A 119 -8.46 3.40 1.38
C PHE A 119 -8.06 3.83 2.80
N HIS A 120 -8.04 2.90 3.75
CA HIS A 120 -7.70 3.23 5.13
C HIS A 120 -6.23 3.61 5.31
N ALA A 121 -5.33 3.12 4.44
CA ALA A 121 -3.93 3.56 4.46
C ALA A 121 -3.84 5.05 4.12
N LEU A 122 -4.56 5.48 3.07
CA LEU A 122 -4.60 6.90 2.68
C LEU A 122 -5.33 7.75 3.72
N ARG A 123 -6.45 7.24 4.25
CA ARG A 123 -7.19 7.92 5.31
C ARG A 123 -6.31 8.12 6.54
N ARG A 124 -5.56 7.09 6.94
CA ARG A 124 -4.67 7.13 8.09
C ARG A 124 -3.58 8.19 7.90
N GLN A 125 -3.11 8.39 6.67
CA GLN A 125 -2.07 9.38 6.36
C GLN A 125 -2.47 10.78 6.83
N MET A 126 -3.77 11.10 6.72
CA MET A 126 -4.27 12.41 7.10
C MET A 126 -4.80 12.49 8.53
N HIS A 127 -5.21 11.36 9.11
CA HIS A 127 -5.78 11.34 10.47
C HIS A 127 -4.72 11.37 11.58
N ARG A 128 -3.47 11.05 11.26
CA ARG A 128 -2.40 11.09 12.25
C ARG A 128 -1.98 12.53 12.55
N ASP A 129 -1.54 12.76 13.77
CA ASP A 129 -1.05 14.07 14.21
C ASP A 129 0.38 14.35 13.73
N PHE A 130 0.94 13.49 12.91
CA PHE A 130 2.27 13.63 12.34
C PHE A 130 2.25 13.23 10.86
N ARG A 131 3.27 13.66 10.13
CA ARG A 131 3.42 13.32 8.70
C ARG A 131 4.66 12.49 8.50
N LYS A 132 4.52 11.40 7.73
CA LYS A 132 5.62 10.55 7.28
C LYS A 132 5.34 10.16 5.82
N PRO A 133 6.33 10.21 4.94
CA PRO A 133 6.10 9.78 3.55
C PRO A 133 5.63 8.33 3.50
N LEU A 134 4.71 8.06 2.57
CA LEU A 134 4.16 6.74 2.35
C LEU A 134 4.53 6.26 0.95
N ILE A 135 5.20 5.11 0.87
CA ILE A 135 5.52 4.45 -0.39
C ILE A 135 4.56 3.26 -0.52
N MET A 136 3.70 3.32 -1.54
CA MET A 136 2.66 2.31 -1.75
C MET A 136 2.93 1.58 -3.06
N MET A 137 3.16 0.27 -2.97
CA MET A 137 3.23 -0.59 -4.17
C MET A 137 1.82 -0.80 -4.69
N THR A 138 1.60 -0.56 -5.99
CA THR A 138 0.27 -0.57 -6.59
C THR A 138 0.23 -1.42 -7.85
N PRO A 139 0.15 -2.77 -7.73
CA PRO A 139 0.05 -3.62 -8.92
C PRO A 139 -1.19 -3.28 -9.75
N LYS A 140 -0.99 -2.94 -11.02
CA LYS A 140 -2.09 -2.50 -11.90
C LYS A 140 -3.13 -3.60 -12.14
N SER A 141 -2.71 -4.87 -12.16
CA SER A 141 -3.64 -5.98 -12.36
C SER A 141 -4.69 -6.08 -11.26
N LEU A 142 -4.39 -5.61 -10.04
CA LEU A 142 -5.37 -5.66 -8.96
C LEU A 142 -6.56 -4.75 -9.20
N LEU A 143 -6.43 -3.72 -10.03
CA LEU A 143 -7.55 -2.83 -10.39
C LEU A 143 -8.69 -3.60 -11.09
N ARG A 144 -8.37 -4.73 -11.73
CA ARG A 144 -9.35 -5.53 -12.47
C ARG A 144 -9.49 -6.94 -11.92
N ASN A 145 -8.84 -7.25 -10.81
CA ASN A 145 -8.89 -8.59 -10.22
C ASN A 145 -10.21 -8.78 -9.49
N LYS A 146 -11.01 -9.78 -9.91
CA LYS A 146 -12.34 -10.04 -9.35
C LYS A 146 -12.29 -10.48 -7.88
N LEU A 147 -11.14 -10.93 -7.40
CA LEU A 147 -10.97 -11.32 -6.00
C LEU A 147 -10.47 -10.17 -5.13
N CYS A 148 -10.00 -9.08 -5.76
CA CYS A 148 -9.49 -7.89 -5.04
C CYS A 148 -10.65 -6.91 -4.84
N VAL A 149 -11.57 -7.26 -3.95
CA VAL A 149 -12.79 -6.49 -3.68
C VAL A 149 -12.98 -6.33 -2.18
N SER A 150 -13.81 -5.38 -1.80
CA SER A 150 -14.19 -5.14 -0.40
C SER A 150 -15.68 -4.81 -0.35
N ASN A 151 -16.33 -5.12 0.76
CA ASN A 151 -17.71 -4.71 1.00
C ASN A 151 -17.76 -3.22 1.34
N ILE A 152 -18.89 -2.58 1.09
CA ILE A 152 -19.03 -1.15 1.35
C ILE A 152 -18.83 -0.83 2.84
N GLU A 153 -19.23 -1.73 3.71
CA GLU A 153 -19.08 -1.61 5.16
C GLU A 153 -17.62 -1.56 5.59
N ASP A 154 -16.73 -2.19 4.80
CA ASP A 154 -15.30 -2.21 5.10
C ASP A 154 -14.67 -0.82 5.03
N PHE A 155 -15.32 0.12 4.32
CA PHE A 155 -14.84 1.50 4.19
C PHE A 155 -15.36 2.44 5.29
N SER A 156 -16.15 1.91 6.22
CA SER A 156 -16.78 2.73 7.26
C SER A 156 -15.77 3.35 8.22
N LYS A 157 -16.23 4.35 8.95
CA LYS A 157 -15.38 5.06 9.93
C LYS A 157 -14.96 4.19 11.11
N GLU A 158 -15.69 3.12 11.36
CA GLU A 158 -15.40 2.18 12.45
C GLU A 158 -14.23 1.26 12.11
N ASN A 159 -13.91 1.15 10.83
CA ASN A 159 -12.79 0.32 10.37
C ASN A 159 -11.51 1.15 10.26
N THR A 160 -10.39 0.45 10.17
CA THR A 160 -9.08 1.09 10.15
C THR A 160 -8.11 0.30 9.27
N PHE A 161 -6.93 0.86 9.06
CA PHE A 161 -5.87 0.19 8.32
C PHE A 161 -5.31 -0.97 9.15
N HIS A 162 -5.23 -2.14 8.53
CA HIS A 162 -4.63 -3.33 9.12
C HIS A 162 -3.25 -3.58 8.51
N ARG A 163 -2.23 -3.64 9.38
CA ARG A 163 -0.84 -3.89 8.95
C ARG A 163 -0.64 -5.32 8.48
N VAL A 164 -1.48 -6.23 8.98
CA VAL A 164 -1.51 -7.64 8.61
C VAL A 164 -2.98 -8.01 8.37
N LEU A 165 -3.26 -8.72 7.28
CA LEU A 165 -4.57 -9.28 7.04
C LEU A 165 -4.48 -10.81 7.22
N TRP A 166 -5.31 -11.31 8.11
CA TRP A 166 -5.40 -12.75 8.38
C TRP A 166 -6.16 -13.44 7.26
N ASP A 167 -6.07 -14.75 7.24
CA ASP A 167 -6.74 -15.54 6.20
C ASP A 167 -8.26 -15.46 6.38
N HIS A 168 -8.97 -14.98 5.37
CA HIS A 168 -10.42 -14.91 5.40
C HIS A 168 -11.07 -16.29 5.59
N ALA A 169 -10.42 -17.35 5.09
CA ALA A 169 -10.96 -18.70 5.19
C ALA A 169 -10.97 -19.23 6.63
N LEU A 170 -10.32 -18.52 7.56
CA LEU A 170 -10.38 -18.84 8.99
C LEU A 170 -11.56 -18.16 9.69
N ASP A 171 -12.22 -17.22 9.00
CA ASP A 171 -13.42 -16.56 9.53
C ASP A 171 -14.64 -17.47 9.29
N PRO A 172 -15.34 -17.89 10.35
CA PRO A 172 -16.53 -18.75 10.16
C PRO A 172 -17.62 -18.13 9.29
N LYS A 173 -17.63 -16.80 9.16
CA LYS A 173 -18.62 -16.09 8.35
C LYS A 173 -18.20 -15.92 6.89
N ALA A 174 -16.95 -16.23 6.55
CA ALA A 174 -16.47 -16.07 5.17
C ALA A 174 -17.18 -17.05 4.24
N LYS A 175 -17.55 -16.56 3.06
CA LYS A 175 -18.19 -17.36 2.01
C LYS A 175 -17.34 -17.31 0.76
N GLY A 176 -17.44 -18.36 -0.05
CA GLY A 176 -16.77 -18.40 -1.34
C GLY A 176 -15.32 -18.84 -1.30
N PHE A 177 -14.84 -19.34 -0.15
CA PHE A 177 -13.48 -19.85 0.01
C PHE A 177 -13.50 -21.28 0.52
N LEU A 178 -12.44 -22.02 0.22
CA LEU A 178 -12.22 -23.35 0.79
C LEU A 178 -12.22 -23.24 2.32
N LYS A 179 -13.05 -24.01 2.97
CA LYS A 179 -13.09 -24.03 4.44
C LYS A 179 -11.82 -24.69 4.95
N LEU A 180 -11.06 -23.98 5.76
CA LEU A 180 -9.86 -24.52 6.36
C LEU A 180 -10.19 -25.35 7.62
N LYS A 181 -9.27 -26.21 7.97
CA LYS A 181 -9.31 -26.94 9.24
C LYS A 181 -9.28 -25.98 10.43
N ASP A 182 -9.65 -26.46 11.59
CA ASP A 182 -9.56 -25.68 12.83
C ASP A 182 -8.12 -25.17 13.03
N LYS A 183 -7.98 -24.02 13.67
CA LYS A 183 -6.66 -23.39 13.86
C LYS A 183 -5.62 -24.35 14.42
N SER A 184 -6.00 -25.21 15.35
CA SER A 184 -5.10 -26.19 15.96
C SER A 184 -4.59 -27.25 15.00
N LYS A 185 -5.24 -27.36 13.82
CA LYS A 185 -4.89 -28.35 12.80
C LYS A 185 -4.25 -27.72 11.57
N ILE A 186 -3.96 -26.43 11.62
CA ILE A 186 -3.24 -25.75 10.54
C ILE A 186 -1.77 -26.17 10.62
N ARG A 187 -1.31 -26.79 9.55
CA ARG A 187 0.05 -27.32 9.46
C ARG A 187 1.09 -26.27 9.09
N LYS A 188 0.66 -25.24 8.35
CA LYS A 188 1.58 -24.24 7.83
C LYS A 188 0.89 -22.89 7.68
N VAL A 189 1.60 -21.84 8.01
CA VAL A 189 1.18 -20.46 7.71
C VAL A 189 2.17 -19.91 6.69
N ILE A 190 1.65 -19.43 5.57
CA ILE A 190 2.45 -18.76 4.54
C ILE A 190 2.20 -17.26 4.69
N MET A 191 3.28 -16.52 4.92
CA MET A 191 3.24 -15.05 4.96
C MET A 191 3.68 -14.52 3.61
N CYS A 192 2.90 -13.60 3.04
CA CYS A 192 3.22 -13.03 1.73
C CYS A 192 2.86 -11.54 1.73
N SER A 193 3.25 -10.85 0.66
CA SER A 193 2.93 -9.43 0.49
C SER A 193 2.57 -9.19 -0.98
N GLY A 194 1.54 -8.38 -1.21
CA GLY A 194 1.15 -7.97 -2.54
C GLY A 194 0.40 -9.04 -3.33
N LYS A 195 0.42 -8.90 -4.64
CA LYS A 195 -0.47 -9.66 -5.53
C LYS A 195 -0.21 -11.18 -5.56
N VAL A 196 0.95 -11.64 -5.12
CA VAL A 196 1.24 -13.09 -5.04
C VAL A 196 0.22 -13.82 -4.14
N TYR A 197 -0.41 -13.09 -3.22
CA TYR A 197 -1.49 -13.64 -2.40
C TYR A 197 -2.58 -14.28 -3.26
N PHE A 198 -2.97 -13.62 -4.36
CA PHE A 198 -4.04 -14.12 -5.21
C PHE A 198 -3.64 -15.40 -5.96
N ASP A 199 -2.36 -15.50 -6.34
CA ASP A 199 -1.84 -16.72 -6.97
C ASP A 199 -1.83 -17.88 -5.98
N LEU A 200 -1.38 -17.60 -4.74
CA LEU A 200 -1.37 -18.60 -3.67
C LEU A 200 -2.79 -19.04 -3.31
N LEU A 201 -3.72 -18.08 -3.24
CA LEU A 201 -5.12 -18.37 -2.97
C LEU A 201 -5.71 -19.29 -4.05
N ALA A 202 -5.50 -18.93 -5.33
CA ALA A 202 -5.99 -19.74 -6.44
C ALA A 202 -5.41 -21.16 -6.42
N ALA A 203 -4.11 -21.27 -6.15
CA ALA A 203 -3.44 -22.58 -6.05
C ALA A 203 -4.01 -23.40 -4.90
N ARG A 204 -4.22 -22.79 -3.74
CA ARG A 204 -4.79 -23.46 -2.56
C ARG A 204 -6.20 -24.00 -2.85
N GLU A 205 -7.04 -23.16 -3.48
CA GLU A 205 -8.40 -23.55 -3.84
C GLU A 205 -8.39 -24.71 -4.84
N LYS A 206 -7.56 -24.60 -5.87
CA LYS A 206 -7.43 -25.61 -6.92
C LYS A 206 -6.96 -26.97 -6.35
N LEU A 207 -5.98 -26.93 -5.47
CA LEU A 207 -5.38 -28.13 -4.88
C LEU A 207 -6.14 -28.63 -3.66
N LYS A 208 -7.17 -27.90 -3.22
CA LYS A 208 -8.01 -28.23 -2.06
C LYS A 208 -7.19 -28.43 -0.78
N VAL A 209 -6.16 -27.58 -0.59
CA VAL A 209 -5.28 -27.67 0.59
C VAL A 209 -5.94 -26.92 1.75
N ASP A 210 -6.47 -27.66 2.72
CA ASP A 210 -7.30 -27.13 3.80
C ASP A 210 -6.55 -26.91 5.12
N ASP A 211 -5.23 -27.15 5.13
CA ASP A 211 -4.41 -27.03 6.35
C ASP A 211 -3.27 -26.03 6.22
N VAL A 212 -3.38 -25.10 5.23
CA VAL A 212 -2.40 -24.04 5.01
C VAL A 212 -3.11 -22.68 5.06
N ALA A 213 -2.73 -21.82 5.97
CA ALA A 213 -3.27 -20.46 6.09
C ALA A 213 -2.39 -19.46 5.36
N LEU A 214 -3.00 -18.42 4.77
CA LEU A 214 -2.32 -17.37 4.00
C LEU A 214 -2.49 -16.04 4.73
N TYR A 215 -1.41 -15.49 5.26
CA TYR A 215 -1.41 -14.19 5.93
C TYR A 215 -0.71 -13.16 5.03
N ARG A 216 -1.27 -11.94 5.01
CA ARG A 216 -0.76 -10.87 4.16
C ARG A 216 -0.13 -9.78 5.01
N ILE A 217 1.14 -9.50 4.76
CA ILE A 217 1.82 -8.37 5.38
C ILE A 217 1.58 -7.16 4.48
N GLU A 218 0.67 -6.29 4.90
CA GLU A 218 0.25 -5.11 4.13
C GLU A 218 1.20 -3.95 4.34
N GLN A 219 1.77 -3.82 5.55
CA GLN A 219 2.78 -2.81 5.86
C GLN A 219 4.10 -3.49 6.16
N LEU A 220 5.11 -3.18 5.33
CA LEU A 220 6.45 -3.76 5.45
C LEU A 220 7.34 -2.94 6.38
N TYR A 221 7.12 -1.62 6.43
CA TYR A 221 7.86 -0.75 7.33
C TYR A 221 6.94 0.38 7.81
N PRO A 222 6.94 0.76 9.11
CA PRO A 222 7.55 -0.01 10.21
C PRO A 222 6.96 -1.42 10.31
N PHE A 223 7.82 -2.40 10.53
CA PHE A 223 7.44 -3.81 10.48
C PHE A 223 6.44 -4.15 11.60
N PRO A 224 5.35 -4.85 11.32
CA PRO A 224 4.28 -5.10 12.29
C PRO A 224 4.54 -6.31 13.19
N ALA A 225 5.71 -6.37 13.83
CA ALA A 225 6.12 -7.51 14.66
C ALA A 225 5.10 -7.85 15.74
N LYS A 226 4.60 -6.82 16.46
CA LYS A 226 3.62 -7.04 17.54
C LYS A 226 2.33 -7.70 17.04
N ALA A 227 1.86 -7.31 15.85
CA ALA A 227 0.64 -7.90 15.28
C ALA A 227 0.88 -9.38 14.91
N LEU A 228 2.04 -9.66 14.32
CA LEU A 228 2.37 -11.02 13.89
C LEU A 228 2.54 -11.97 15.08
N VAL A 229 3.19 -11.53 16.15
CA VAL A 229 3.40 -12.37 17.36
C VAL A 229 2.08 -12.68 18.07
N LYS A 230 1.18 -11.75 18.08
CA LYS A 230 -0.13 -11.98 18.71
C LYS A 230 -1.00 -12.99 17.97
N UNK A 231 -0.68 -13.19 16.93
CA UNK A 231 -1.47 -13.98 16.12
C UNK A 231 -0.93 -15.32 15.87
N UNK A 232 0.06 -15.27 16.08
CA UNK A 232 0.74 -16.45 15.99
C UNK A 232 0.36 -17.37 16.92
#